data_8c3dfcc58aa085e6c15312389d80dffb
#
_entry.id   8c3dfcc58aa085e6c15312389d80dffb
#
_cell.length_a   1.000
_cell.length_b   1.000
_cell.length_c   1.000
_cell.angle_alpha   90.00
_cell.angle_beta   90.00
_cell.angle_gamma   90.00
#
_symmetry.space_group_name_H-M   'P 1'
#
loop_
_entity.id
_entity.type
_entity.pdbx_description
1 polymer ?
#
loop_
_entity_poly.entity_id
_entity_poly.type
_entity_poly.pdbx_seq_one_letter_code
_entity_poly.pdbx_strand_id
1 'polypeptide(L)'
;MQKLLVTQCERQEREMQMRDDLGITTKLENGKAYLEFVLPEKIGRLLSALQIEIWEEAEGGRLVFHGEYSSEEADFMTALLLRPHLWDGMRDPYVYLVKAQGRFRTMEDGEKTGGTRNEEESDPAEDITEAEDVYWQQELAIYDVRVIDKKGIFLNEKEFLLREVSYRLPPQISDVGTQEAQMKRDLERLARLGVNAIRLEETGSGAEGQDRSEVRTFYSLCRKRGFLTGDLWIRPENLPVYRGLSGETAEDGLLSANGRTLTERYYYYQAKWSSEPVLYPALSTLHRQKNGLVSLTIYSNQKKVVLYVEGVLFLFQSAASGDPEFIFEDIPVAKLPLHLAAEAGNLSISLTVTKL
;
A
#
# COMPACT_ATOMS: atom_id res chain seq x y z
N MET A 1 -11.92 -19.29 -15.82
CA MET A 1 -10.66 -18.86 -15.21
C MET A 1 -10.70 -17.42 -14.69
N GLN A 2 -11.40 -16.47 -15.32
CA GLN A 2 -11.55 -15.08 -14.85
C GLN A 2 -12.27 -14.91 -13.48
N LYS A 3 -13.18 -15.81 -13.12
CA LYS A 3 -13.90 -15.75 -11.82
C LYS A 3 -13.05 -16.19 -10.62
N LEU A 4 -11.95 -16.94 -10.82
CA LEU A 4 -11.13 -17.47 -9.71
C LEU A 4 -10.15 -16.44 -9.12
N LEU A 5 -9.69 -15.48 -9.89
CA LEU A 5 -8.70 -14.49 -9.44
C LEU A 5 -9.31 -13.39 -8.57
N VAL A 6 -10.53 -12.94 -8.89
CA VAL A 6 -11.27 -11.96 -8.08
C VAL A 6 -11.68 -12.55 -6.73
N THR A 7 -12.09 -13.83 -6.71
CA THR A 7 -12.48 -14.53 -5.49
C THR A 7 -11.33 -14.84 -4.53
N GLN A 8 -10.09 -14.84 -5.00
CA GLN A 8 -8.93 -15.15 -4.17
C GLN A 8 -8.46 -13.93 -3.34
N CYS A 9 -8.61 -12.74 -3.85
CA CYS A 9 -8.32 -11.50 -3.11
C CYS A 9 -9.40 -11.19 -2.07
N GLU A 10 -10.67 -11.28 -2.47
CA GLU A 10 -11.78 -11.19 -1.53
C GLU A 10 -11.68 -12.23 -0.42
N ARG A 11 -11.08 -13.39 -0.70
CA ARG A 11 -10.89 -14.46 0.28
C ARG A 11 -9.76 -14.16 1.27
N GLN A 12 -8.64 -13.58 0.82
CA GLN A 12 -7.52 -13.20 1.71
C GLN A 12 -7.84 -11.96 2.54
N GLU A 13 -8.53 -10.96 1.98
CA GLU A 13 -9.07 -9.85 2.76
C GLU A 13 -10.09 -10.36 3.79
N ARG A 14 -10.94 -11.31 3.43
CA ARG A 14 -11.86 -12.00 4.37
C ARG A 14 -11.11 -12.77 5.46
N GLU A 15 -10.08 -13.54 5.13
CA GLU A 15 -9.32 -14.34 6.12
C GLU A 15 -8.51 -13.45 7.08
N MET A 16 -8.03 -12.28 6.64
CA MET A 16 -7.31 -11.31 7.46
C MET A 16 -8.23 -10.45 8.34
N GLN A 17 -9.47 -10.18 7.89
CA GLN A 17 -10.48 -9.42 8.62
C GLN A 17 -11.29 -10.25 9.62
N MET A 18 -11.32 -11.58 9.49
CA MET A 18 -12.34 -12.47 10.10
C MET A 18 -12.26 -12.70 11.61
N ARG A 19 -11.37 -12.09 12.39
CA ARG A 19 -11.32 -12.48 13.82
C ARG A 19 -11.83 -11.44 14.81
N ASP A 20 -11.75 -10.15 14.50
CA ASP A 20 -12.17 -9.10 15.45
C ASP A 20 -12.82 -7.87 14.80
N ASP A 21 -12.93 -7.78 13.46
CA ASP A 21 -13.51 -6.65 12.72
C ASP A 21 -14.78 -6.99 11.98
N LEU A 22 -15.59 -5.96 11.70
CA LEU A 22 -16.71 -6.07 10.77
C LEU A 22 -16.15 -6.27 9.34
N GLY A 23 -16.39 -7.46 8.76
CA GLY A 23 -16.05 -7.73 7.36
C GLY A 23 -16.97 -6.95 6.43
N ILE A 24 -16.40 -6.31 5.38
CA ILE A 24 -17.19 -5.63 4.35
C ILE A 24 -16.73 -6.12 2.99
N THR A 25 -17.66 -6.67 2.21
CA THR A 25 -17.42 -6.97 0.81
C THR A 25 -18.20 -6.01 -0.07
N THR A 26 -17.60 -5.63 -1.21
CA THR A 26 -18.19 -4.65 -2.13
C THR A 26 -18.31 -5.25 -3.51
N LYS A 27 -19.48 -5.10 -4.14
CA LYS A 27 -19.71 -5.42 -5.55
C LYS A 27 -20.22 -4.17 -6.28
N LEU A 28 -19.50 -3.75 -7.31
CA LEU A 28 -19.95 -2.67 -8.18
C LEU A 28 -20.71 -3.24 -9.38
N GLU A 29 -21.94 -2.75 -9.61
CA GLU A 29 -22.75 -3.16 -10.74
C GLU A 29 -23.69 -2.01 -11.16
N ASN A 30 -23.69 -1.66 -12.45
CA ASN A 30 -24.56 -0.62 -13.03
C ASN A 30 -24.53 0.73 -12.29
N GLY A 31 -23.33 1.18 -11.84
CA GLY A 31 -23.14 2.43 -11.11
C GLY A 31 -23.68 2.41 -9.67
N LYS A 32 -23.87 1.22 -9.11
CA LYS A 32 -24.31 1.00 -7.73
C LYS A 32 -23.27 0.15 -7.00
N ALA A 33 -23.09 0.40 -5.70
CA ALA A 33 -22.31 -0.46 -4.84
C ALA A 33 -23.24 -1.28 -3.93
N TYR A 34 -23.13 -2.57 -4.02
CA TYR A 34 -23.75 -3.54 -3.12
C TYR A 34 -22.72 -3.92 -2.08
N LEU A 35 -23.01 -3.65 -0.83
CA LEU A 35 -22.15 -3.95 0.30
C LEU A 35 -22.76 -5.11 1.09
N GLU A 36 -21.94 -6.05 1.50
CA GLU A 36 -22.32 -7.15 2.39
C GLU A 36 -21.45 -7.04 3.64
N PHE A 37 -22.08 -7.09 4.81
CA PHE A 37 -21.40 -7.02 6.09
C PHE A 37 -21.37 -8.40 6.73
N VAL A 38 -20.21 -8.76 7.28
CA VAL A 38 -19.99 -10.04 7.95
C VAL A 38 -19.45 -9.79 9.34
N LEU A 39 -20.16 -10.25 10.35
CA LEU A 39 -19.73 -10.18 11.75
C LEU A 39 -18.66 -11.25 12.06
N PRO A 40 -17.75 -10.97 12.99
CA PRO A 40 -16.91 -12.00 13.57
C PRO A 40 -17.79 -13.11 14.20
N GLU A 41 -17.51 -14.37 13.89
CA GLU A 41 -18.36 -15.51 14.25
C GLU A 41 -18.67 -15.57 15.77
N LYS A 42 -17.67 -15.25 16.61
CA LYS A 42 -17.83 -15.27 18.07
C LYS A 42 -18.79 -14.19 18.57
N ILE A 43 -18.79 -13.03 17.92
CA ILE A 43 -19.57 -11.85 18.35
C ILE A 43 -20.99 -11.92 17.77
N GLY A 44 -21.14 -12.36 16.52
CA GLY A 44 -22.43 -12.43 15.84
C GLY A 44 -23.48 -13.25 16.61
N ARG A 45 -23.06 -14.31 17.29
CA ARG A 45 -23.94 -15.16 18.09
C ARG A 45 -24.43 -14.51 19.38
N LEU A 46 -23.73 -13.48 19.87
CA LEU A 46 -24.01 -12.80 21.14
C LEU A 46 -24.84 -11.52 20.97
N LEU A 47 -24.96 -11.01 19.74
CA LEU A 47 -25.68 -9.77 19.47
C LEU A 47 -27.20 -10.00 19.39
N SER A 48 -27.96 -9.07 19.94
CA SER A 48 -29.42 -8.97 19.76
C SER A 48 -29.79 -8.07 18.59
N ALA A 49 -28.99 -7.01 18.36
CA ALA A 49 -29.19 -6.06 17.31
C ALA A 49 -27.85 -5.46 16.85
N LEU A 50 -27.77 -5.05 15.59
CA LEU A 50 -26.65 -4.31 14.99
C LEU A 50 -27.18 -3.12 14.22
N GLN A 51 -26.61 -1.95 14.47
CA GLN A 51 -26.84 -0.73 13.71
C GLN A 51 -25.61 -0.43 12.85
N ILE A 52 -25.79 -0.15 11.56
CA ILE A 52 -24.70 0.20 10.64
C ILE A 52 -25.01 1.54 9.99
N GLU A 53 -24.05 2.44 10.02
CA GLU A 53 -24.08 3.73 9.37
C GLU A 53 -22.90 3.89 8.41
N ILE A 54 -23.14 4.47 7.25
CA ILE A 54 -22.10 4.84 6.29
C ILE A 54 -22.15 6.34 6.04
N TRP A 55 -21.02 7.00 6.28
CA TRP A 55 -20.86 8.45 6.18
C TRP A 55 -19.91 8.81 5.05
N GLU A 56 -20.16 9.93 4.34
CA GLU A 56 -19.23 10.49 3.38
C GLU A 56 -18.04 11.14 4.09
N GLU A 57 -16.82 10.84 3.61
CA GLU A 57 -15.50 11.38 3.97
C GLU A 57 -15.10 11.18 5.44
N ALA A 58 -15.76 11.83 6.38
CA ALA A 58 -15.31 11.87 7.77
C ALA A 58 -16.47 12.06 8.75
N GLU A 59 -16.11 12.09 10.01
CA GLU A 59 -17.04 12.42 11.09
C GLU A 59 -17.64 13.82 10.88
N GLY A 60 -18.98 13.87 10.72
CA GLY A 60 -19.71 15.10 10.38
C GLY A 60 -20.03 15.26 8.89
N GLY A 61 -19.64 14.31 8.05
CA GLY A 61 -20.09 14.22 6.66
C GLY A 61 -21.57 13.88 6.52
N ARG A 62 -22.02 13.64 5.29
CA ARG A 62 -23.40 13.26 5.03
C ARG A 62 -23.60 11.76 5.30
N LEU A 63 -24.64 11.41 6.05
CA LEU A 63 -25.07 10.02 6.20
C LEU A 63 -25.66 9.55 4.87
N VAL A 64 -25.10 8.48 4.28
CA VAL A 64 -25.53 7.92 3.00
C VAL A 64 -26.22 6.57 3.13
N PHE A 65 -26.05 5.92 4.27
CA PHE A 65 -26.75 4.68 4.60
C PHE A 65 -26.92 4.55 6.11
N HIS A 66 -28.09 4.06 6.50
CA HIS A 66 -28.40 3.63 7.85
C HIS A 66 -29.21 2.34 7.78
N GLY A 67 -28.79 1.32 8.49
CA GLY A 67 -29.46 0.02 8.58
C GLY A 67 -29.46 -0.49 10.00
N GLU A 68 -30.57 -1.10 10.40
CA GLU A 68 -30.72 -1.82 11.67
C GLU A 68 -31.01 -3.28 11.35
N TYR A 69 -30.31 -4.19 12.00
CA TYR A 69 -30.40 -5.63 11.76
C TYR A 69 -30.62 -6.34 13.10
N SER A 70 -31.57 -7.26 13.08
CA SER A 70 -31.77 -8.19 14.19
C SER A 70 -30.77 -9.34 14.14
N SER A 71 -30.67 -10.10 15.22
CA SER A 71 -29.82 -11.31 15.25
C SER A 71 -30.21 -12.37 14.23
N GLU A 72 -31.49 -12.41 13.81
CA GLU A 72 -31.97 -13.33 12.78
C GLU A 72 -31.53 -12.92 11.38
N GLU A 73 -31.22 -11.63 11.16
CA GLU A 73 -30.76 -11.06 9.89
C GLU A 73 -29.24 -10.98 9.78
N ALA A 74 -28.50 -11.45 10.77
CA ALA A 74 -27.04 -11.36 10.86
C ALA A 74 -26.31 -11.98 9.65
N ASP A 75 -26.91 -12.94 8.96
CA ASP A 75 -26.36 -13.61 7.78
C ASP A 75 -26.63 -12.84 6.47
N PHE A 76 -27.48 -11.79 6.50
CA PHE A 76 -27.95 -11.07 5.31
C PHE A 76 -27.83 -9.55 5.40
N MET A 77 -26.85 -9.07 6.14
CA MET A 77 -26.65 -7.64 6.33
C MET A 77 -26.07 -7.00 5.07
N THR A 78 -26.88 -6.23 4.37
CA THR A 78 -26.51 -5.61 3.10
C THR A 78 -26.85 -4.12 3.05
N ALA A 79 -26.06 -3.36 2.30
CA ALA A 79 -26.36 -1.97 1.99
C ALA A 79 -26.26 -1.72 0.48
N LEU A 80 -27.05 -0.76 0.00
CA LEU A 80 -27.02 -0.32 -1.37
C LEU A 80 -26.69 1.17 -1.44
N LEU A 81 -25.57 1.52 -2.04
CA LEU A 81 -25.23 2.90 -2.35
C LEU A 81 -25.49 3.18 -3.84
N LEU A 82 -26.31 4.19 -4.10
CA LEU A 82 -26.63 4.65 -5.45
C LEU A 82 -25.61 5.70 -5.88
N ARG A 83 -24.88 5.44 -6.98
CA ARG A 83 -23.82 6.32 -7.50
C ARG A 83 -22.77 6.64 -6.44
N PRO A 84 -22.10 5.64 -5.87
CA PRO A 84 -21.06 5.88 -4.87
C PRO A 84 -19.93 6.71 -5.46
N HIS A 85 -19.30 7.51 -4.62
CA HIS A 85 -18.02 8.12 -4.96
C HIS A 85 -16.96 7.02 -4.97
N LEU A 86 -16.33 6.79 -6.11
CA LEU A 86 -15.34 5.73 -6.26
C LEU A 86 -13.96 6.22 -5.83
N TRP A 87 -13.26 5.39 -5.09
CA TRP A 87 -11.84 5.56 -4.84
C TRP A 87 -11.06 5.35 -6.16
N ASP A 88 -10.31 6.35 -6.64
CA ASP A 88 -9.57 6.33 -7.90
C ASP A 88 -8.05 6.44 -7.69
N GLY A 89 -7.53 5.72 -6.70
CA GLY A 89 -6.11 5.73 -6.36
C GLY A 89 -5.65 7.11 -5.90
N MET A 90 -4.42 7.48 -6.29
CA MET A 90 -3.81 8.77 -5.93
C MET A 90 -4.49 9.98 -6.58
N ARG A 91 -5.36 9.77 -7.57
CA ARG A 91 -6.13 10.86 -8.21
C ARG A 91 -7.27 11.33 -7.34
N ASP A 92 -7.92 10.39 -6.67
CA ASP A 92 -9.06 10.64 -5.80
C ASP A 92 -9.14 9.52 -4.74
N PRO A 93 -8.40 9.64 -3.62
CA PRO A 93 -8.34 8.63 -2.56
C PRO A 93 -9.54 8.69 -1.62
N TYR A 94 -10.74 8.80 -2.18
CA TYR A 94 -11.97 8.96 -1.42
C TYR A 94 -12.32 7.71 -0.60
N VAL A 95 -12.65 7.91 0.67
CA VAL A 95 -13.08 6.84 1.58
C VAL A 95 -14.35 7.23 2.31
N TYR A 96 -15.24 6.26 2.49
CA TYR A 96 -16.38 6.36 3.39
C TYR A 96 -15.96 5.98 4.81
N LEU A 97 -16.67 6.48 5.81
CA LEU A 97 -16.56 6.05 7.19
C LEU A 97 -17.74 5.13 7.51
N VAL A 98 -17.45 3.88 7.83
CA VAL A 98 -18.44 2.92 8.32
C VAL A 98 -18.37 2.88 9.84
N LYS A 99 -19.51 3.09 10.51
CA LYS A 99 -19.70 2.91 11.95
C LYS A 99 -20.70 1.80 12.18
N ALA A 100 -20.39 0.90 13.08
CA ALA A 100 -21.33 -0.14 13.48
C ALA A 100 -21.38 -0.22 15.00
N GLN A 101 -22.57 -0.38 15.54
CA GLN A 101 -22.85 -0.54 16.97
C GLN A 101 -23.67 -1.80 17.19
N GLY A 102 -23.09 -2.75 17.92
CA GLY A 102 -23.75 -3.99 18.30
C GLY A 102 -24.24 -3.97 19.74
N ARG A 103 -25.45 -4.42 19.98
CA ARG A 103 -26.04 -4.61 21.32
C ARG A 103 -26.06 -6.09 21.68
N PHE A 104 -25.53 -6.45 22.84
CA PHE A 104 -25.55 -7.83 23.32
C PHE A 104 -26.92 -8.24 23.83
N ARG A 105 -27.20 -9.56 23.81
CA ARG A 105 -28.38 -10.16 24.44
C ARG A 105 -28.21 -10.12 25.95
N THR A 106 -29.20 -9.60 26.65
CA THR A 106 -29.28 -9.74 28.10
C THR A 106 -29.92 -11.09 28.43
N MET A 107 -29.45 -11.76 29.49
CA MET A 107 -29.95 -13.09 29.92
C MET A 107 -31.42 -13.08 30.41
N GLU A 108 -32.12 -11.94 30.40
CA GLU A 108 -33.51 -11.83 30.82
C GLU A 108 -34.54 -12.36 29.80
N ASP A 109 -34.15 -12.56 28.54
CA ASP A 109 -35.05 -12.99 27.45
C ASP A 109 -35.12 -14.52 27.28
N GLY A 110 -34.46 -15.30 28.16
CA GLY A 110 -34.51 -16.74 28.17
C GLY A 110 -35.65 -17.26 29.06
N GLU A 111 -36.67 -17.87 28.48
CA GLU A 111 -37.74 -18.60 29.15
C GLU A 111 -37.22 -19.46 30.31
N LYS A 112 -37.80 -19.29 31.47
CA LYS A 112 -37.68 -20.20 32.61
C LYS A 112 -38.27 -21.57 32.27
N THR A 113 -37.56 -22.39 31.52
CA THR A 113 -37.84 -23.82 31.46
C THR A 113 -37.11 -24.51 32.62
N GLY A 114 -37.87 -24.93 33.60
CA GLY A 114 -37.36 -25.67 34.75
C GLY A 114 -36.69 -26.97 34.31
N GLY A 115 -35.40 -27.10 34.59
CA GLY A 115 -34.62 -28.32 34.45
C GLY A 115 -33.50 -28.32 35.48
N THR A 116 -33.47 -29.36 36.28
CA THR A 116 -32.52 -29.71 37.34
C THR A 116 -31.08 -29.59 36.87
N ARG A 117 -30.30 -28.76 37.57
CA ARG A 117 -28.85 -28.60 37.40
C ARG A 117 -28.12 -29.88 37.79
N ASN A 118 -27.31 -30.40 36.86
CA ASN A 118 -26.13 -31.19 37.19
C ASN A 118 -24.92 -30.24 37.15
N GLU A 119 -24.26 -30.16 38.30
CA GLU A 119 -23.00 -29.44 38.48
C GLU A 119 -21.88 -30.26 37.82
N GLU A 120 -21.38 -29.84 36.66
CA GLU A 120 -20.03 -30.13 36.13
C GLU A 120 -19.98 -29.70 34.66
N GLU A 121 -19.55 -28.46 34.44
CA GLU A 121 -18.85 -27.86 33.29
C GLU A 121 -19.14 -26.35 33.27
N SER A 122 -18.27 -25.58 33.90
CA SER A 122 -18.34 -24.12 33.86
C SER A 122 -17.85 -23.67 32.47
N ASP A 123 -18.81 -23.32 31.62
CA ASP A 123 -18.54 -22.63 30.34
C ASP A 123 -18.10 -21.19 30.68
N PRO A 124 -16.96 -20.67 30.12
CA PRO A 124 -16.48 -19.32 30.41
C PRO A 124 -17.39 -18.18 29.88
N ALA A 125 -18.60 -18.50 29.42
CA ALA A 125 -19.61 -17.52 28.98
C ALA A 125 -20.49 -16.99 30.12
N GLU A 126 -20.32 -17.44 31.38
CA GLU A 126 -21.23 -17.10 32.51
C GLU A 126 -20.91 -15.75 33.21
N ASP A 127 -19.93 -14.97 32.78
CA ASP A 127 -19.52 -13.72 33.48
C ASP A 127 -19.81 -12.42 32.72
N ILE A 128 -20.74 -12.41 31.74
CA ILE A 128 -21.20 -11.16 31.10
C ILE A 128 -22.41 -10.61 31.87
N THR A 129 -22.15 -9.96 33.00
CA THR A 129 -23.17 -9.34 33.84
C THR A 129 -23.50 -7.89 33.51
N GLU A 130 -22.82 -7.26 32.58
CA GLU A 130 -23.17 -5.95 32.02
C GLU A 130 -23.10 -6.00 30.49
N ALA A 131 -24.20 -5.68 29.81
CA ALA A 131 -24.27 -5.63 28.35
C ALA A 131 -23.51 -4.40 27.87
N GLU A 132 -22.21 -4.56 27.56
CA GLU A 132 -21.44 -3.54 26.91
C GLU A 132 -21.75 -3.53 25.41
N ASP A 133 -22.06 -2.35 24.84
CA ASP A 133 -22.23 -2.19 23.41
C ASP A 133 -20.84 -2.32 22.73
N VAL A 134 -20.79 -3.05 21.64
CA VAL A 134 -19.57 -3.17 20.79
C VAL A 134 -19.62 -2.16 19.67
N TYR A 135 -18.51 -1.45 19.46
CA TYR A 135 -18.40 -0.43 18.44
C TYR A 135 -17.29 -0.76 17.45
N TRP A 136 -17.60 -0.65 16.17
CA TRP A 136 -16.63 -0.72 15.08
C TRP A 136 -16.62 0.59 14.31
N GLN A 137 -15.46 1.01 13.91
CA GLN A 137 -15.27 2.13 13.03
C GLN A 137 -14.15 1.81 12.04
N GLN A 138 -14.46 1.87 10.76
CA GLN A 138 -13.47 1.60 9.72
C GLN A 138 -13.74 2.40 8.45
N GLU A 139 -12.69 2.56 7.65
CA GLU A 139 -12.76 3.24 6.35
C GLU A 139 -13.09 2.23 5.26
N LEU A 140 -13.97 2.63 4.36
CA LEU A 140 -14.39 1.86 3.21
C LEU A 140 -14.01 2.61 1.93
N ALA A 141 -13.12 2.05 1.13
CA ALA A 141 -12.87 2.48 -0.24
C ALA A 141 -13.72 1.62 -1.18
N ILE A 142 -14.47 2.26 -2.08
CA ILE A 142 -15.31 1.58 -3.08
C ILE A 142 -14.64 1.70 -4.43
N TYR A 143 -14.18 0.60 -5.00
CA TYR A 143 -13.51 0.54 -6.30
C TYR A 143 -13.66 -0.83 -6.95
N ASP A 144 -13.42 -0.91 -8.25
CA ASP A 144 -13.36 -2.14 -9.04
C ASP A 144 -11.97 -2.28 -9.64
N VAL A 145 -11.29 -3.39 -9.37
CA VAL A 145 -10.01 -3.74 -9.98
C VAL A 145 -10.17 -4.99 -10.82
N ARG A 146 -9.80 -4.91 -12.09
CA ARG A 146 -9.82 -6.04 -13.01
C ARG A 146 -8.47 -6.26 -13.63
N VAL A 147 -8.01 -7.51 -13.59
CA VAL A 147 -6.86 -7.96 -14.36
C VAL A 147 -7.39 -8.64 -15.62
N ILE A 148 -7.12 -8.08 -16.77
CA ILE A 148 -7.56 -8.60 -18.07
C ILE A 148 -6.34 -9.15 -18.80
N ASP A 149 -6.39 -10.45 -19.14
CA ASP A 149 -5.29 -11.10 -19.86
C ASP A 149 -4.89 -10.31 -21.10
N LYS A 150 -3.59 -10.07 -21.24
CA LYS A 150 -2.95 -9.27 -22.32
C LYS A 150 -3.35 -7.80 -22.43
N LYS A 151 -4.26 -7.32 -21.58
CA LYS A 151 -4.67 -5.90 -21.57
C LYS A 151 -4.17 -5.15 -20.35
N GLY A 152 -3.78 -5.86 -19.27
CA GLY A 152 -3.26 -5.24 -18.06
C GLY A 152 -4.30 -5.09 -16.95
N ILE A 153 -4.06 -4.13 -16.08
CA ILE A 153 -4.87 -3.85 -14.89
C ILE A 153 -5.74 -2.63 -15.17
N PHE A 154 -6.98 -2.72 -14.71
CA PHE A 154 -7.97 -1.64 -14.82
C PHE A 154 -8.50 -1.31 -13.43
N LEU A 155 -8.52 -0.02 -13.09
CA LEU A 155 -9.14 0.53 -11.90
C LEU A 155 -10.35 1.36 -12.34
N ASN A 156 -11.55 1.00 -11.87
CA ASN A 156 -12.79 1.65 -12.26
C ASN A 156 -12.93 1.82 -13.79
N GLU A 157 -12.70 0.70 -14.52
CA GLU A 157 -12.75 0.63 -15.99
C GLU A 157 -11.66 1.40 -16.75
N LYS A 158 -10.77 2.13 -16.06
CA LYS A 158 -9.65 2.85 -16.66
C LYS A 158 -8.37 2.03 -16.55
N GLU A 159 -7.54 2.07 -17.58
CA GLU A 159 -6.21 1.42 -17.54
C GLU A 159 -5.39 1.96 -16.36
N PHE A 160 -4.84 1.05 -15.57
CA PHE A 160 -4.02 1.35 -14.39
C PHE A 160 -2.61 0.82 -14.58
N LEU A 161 -1.68 1.73 -14.87
CA LEU A 161 -0.28 1.38 -14.96
C LEU A 161 0.29 1.13 -13.57
N LEU A 162 0.48 -0.16 -13.24
CA LEU A 162 0.96 -0.59 -11.93
C LEU A 162 2.43 -0.20 -11.72
N ARG A 163 2.70 0.50 -10.61
CA ARG A 163 4.04 0.86 -10.12
C ARG A 163 4.12 0.40 -8.66
N GLU A 164 4.40 -0.88 -8.51
CA GLU A 164 4.32 -1.57 -7.22
C GLU A 164 5.68 -1.68 -6.55
N VAL A 165 5.69 -1.59 -5.24
CA VAL A 165 6.85 -1.89 -4.40
C VAL A 165 6.48 -2.88 -3.31
N SER A 166 7.45 -3.69 -2.91
CA SER A 166 7.36 -4.51 -1.71
C SER A 166 7.74 -3.67 -0.48
N TYR A 167 6.93 -3.71 0.56
CA TYR A 167 7.11 -2.93 1.78
C TYR A 167 7.10 -3.82 3.01
N ARG A 168 8.00 -3.55 3.93
CA ARG A 168 8.01 -4.15 5.28
C ARG A 168 7.64 -3.11 6.30
N LEU A 169 6.78 -3.50 7.24
CA LEU A 169 6.49 -2.64 8.38
C LEU A 169 7.78 -2.30 9.15
N PRO A 170 7.94 -1.05 9.60
CA PRO A 170 9.05 -0.72 10.48
C PRO A 170 8.98 -1.58 11.75
N PRO A 171 10.14 -1.93 12.34
CA PRO A 171 10.15 -2.72 13.56
C PRO A 171 9.36 -2.00 14.65
N GLN A 172 8.72 -2.79 15.50
CA GLN A 172 7.94 -2.30 16.62
C GLN A 172 8.88 -1.49 17.54
N ILE A 173 8.64 -0.19 17.61
CA ILE A 173 9.30 0.72 18.55
C ILE A 173 8.31 0.91 19.68
N SER A 174 8.78 1.04 20.92
CA SER A 174 7.97 1.14 22.14
C SER A 174 6.88 2.23 22.13
N ASP A 175 6.84 3.06 21.08
CA ASP A 175 5.89 4.15 20.89
C ASP A 175 5.17 3.97 19.53
N VAL A 176 3.89 3.62 19.59
CA VAL A 176 3.00 3.43 18.43
C VAL A 176 2.93 4.70 17.56
N GLY A 177 2.92 5.88 18.15
CA GLY A 177 2.90 7.15 17.43
C GLY A 177 4.15 7.37 16.57
N THR A 178 5.30 6.88 17.02
CA THR A 178 6.57 6.94 16.27
C THR A 178 6.54 6.02 15.06
N GLN A 179 5.95 4.83 15.17
CA GLN A 179 5.83 3.87 14.08
C GLN A 179 4.88 4.39 12.98
N GLU A 180 3.70 4.88 13.37
CA GLU A 180 2.75 5.48 12.42
C GLU A 180 3.34 6.68 11.69
N ALA A 181 4.07 7.55 12.41
CA ALA A 181 4.77 8.67 11.81
C ALA A 181 5.85 8.21 10.82
N GLN A 182 6.51 7.08 11.08
CA GLN A 182 7.46 6.49 10.13
C GLN A 182 6.75 5.97 8.88
N MET A 183 5.65 5.23 9.03
CA MET A 183 4.82 4.77 7.91
C MET A 183 4.36 5.94 7.04
N LYS A 184 3.87 7.03 7.65
CA LYS A 184 3.44 8.24 6.92
C LYS A 184 4.58 8.84 6.09
N ARG A 185 5.79 8.96 6.66
CA ARG A 185 6.98 9.46 5.94
C ARG A 185 7.39 8.55 4.79
N ASP A 186 7.32 7.24 5.01
CA ASP A 186 7.64 6.26 3.97
C ASP A 186 6.64 6.33 2.80
N LEU A 187 5.34 6.42 3.10
CA LEU A 187 4.31 6.60 2.08
C LEU A 187 4.45 7.93 1.30
N GLU A 188 4.88 9.01 1.96
CA GLU A 188 5.20 10.27 1.26
C GLU A 188 6.36 10.12 0.28
N ARG A 189 7.42 9.42 0.67
CA ARG A 189 8.56 9.14 -0.23
C ARG A 189 8.14 8.27 -1.41
N LEU A 190 7.34 7.24 -1.15
CA LEU A 190 6.81 6.35 -2.20
C LEU A 190 5.91 7.10 -3.19
N ALA A 191 5.06 8.01 -2.70
CA ALA A 191 4.24 8.87 -3.56
C ALA A 191 5.12 9.75 -4.49
N ARG A 192 6.15 10.39 -3.94
CA ARG A 192 7.12 11.19 -4.74
C ARG A 192 7.90 10.35 -5.74
N LEU A 193 8.17 9.09 -5.40
CA LEU A 193 8.79 8.13 -6.31
C LEU A 193 7.87 7.78 -7.50
N GLY A 194 6.57 8.02 -7.39
CA GLY A 194 5.57 7.67 -8.39
C GLY A 194 4.96 6.28 -8.20
N VAL A 195 5.18 5.65 -7.05
CA VAL A 195 4.54 4.39 -6.65
C VAL A 195 3.04 4.61 -6.49
N ASN A 196 2.24 3.66 -6.95
CA ASN A 196 0.78 3.70 -6.82
C ASN A 196 0.19 2.40 -6.25
N ALA A 197 1.03 1.41 -5.99
CA ALA A 197 0.63 0.15 -5.36
C ALA A 197 1.71 -0.36 -4.39
N ILE A 198 1.28 -0.96 -3.29
CA ILE A 198 2.17 -1.46 -2.26
C ILE A 198 1.76 -2.87 -1.88
N ARG A 199 2.74 -3.77 -1.88
CA ARG A 199 2.62 -5.12 -1.35
C ARG A 199 3.30 -5.20 0.00
N LEU A 200 2.56 -5.63 1.02
CA LEU A 200 3.16 -5.90 2.33
C LEU A 200 3.88 -7.25 2.28
N GLU A 201 5.16 -7.27 2.64
CA GLU A 201 5.91 -8.53 2.78
C GLU A 201 5.56 -9.19 4.11
N GLU A 202 5.19 -10.46 4.05
CA GLU A 202 5.09 -11.30 5.23
C GLU A 202 6.52 -11.55 5.78
N THR A 203 6.77 -11.16 7.02
CA THR A 203 8.03 -11.51 7.68
C THR A 203 8.02 -13.00 8.00
N GLY A 204 8.95 -13.74 7.40
CA GLY A 204 9.02 -15.20 7.30
C GLY A 204 9.26 -16.01 8.59
N SER A 205 8.76 -15.57 9.73
CA SER A 205 8.69 -16.37 10.96
C SER A 205 7.31 -16.23 11.60
N GLY A 206 6.33 -16.91 11.00
CA GLY A 206 4.99 -17.07 11.54
C GLY A 206 4.21 -15.76 11.65
N ALA A 207 3.12 -15.67 10.95
CA ALA A 207 2.13 -14.58 11.04
C ALA A 207 1.55 -14.36 12.47
N GLU A 208 2.10 -15.01 13.47
CA GLU A 208 1.72 -14.93 14.89
C GLU A 208 2.35 -13.76 15.66
N GLY A 209 3.30 -13.01 15.06
CA GLY A 209 4.05 -11.96 15.76
C GLY A 209 3.85 -10.54 15.28
N GLN A 210 3.19 -10.29 14.14
CA GLN A 210 2.81 -8.93 13.75
C GLN A 210 1.47 -8.58 14.39
N ASP A 211 1.45 -7.49 15.17
CA ASP A 211 0.20 -6.97 15.72
C ASP A 211 -0.71 -6.57 14.55
N ARG A 212 -1.89 -7.19 14.49
CA ARG A 212 -2.90 -6.93 13.46
C ARG A 212 -3.31 -5.47 13.41
N SER A 213 -3.19 -4.74 14.51
CA SER A 213 -3.48 -3.32 14.60
C SER A 213 -2.54 -2.49 13.73
N GLU A 214 -1.25 -2.86 13.64
CA GLU A 214 -0.25 -2.17 12.82
C GLU A 214 -0.52 -2.36 11.32
N VAL A 215 -0.87 -3.59 10.93
CA VAL A 215 -1.22 -3.92 9.55
C VAL A 215 -2.47 -3.13 9.11
N ARG A 216 -3.48 -3.04 9.97
CA ARG A 216 -4.69 -2.24 9.71
C ARG A 216 -4.37 -0.77 9.55
N THR A 217 -3.60 -0.21 10.49
CA THR A 217 -3.14 1.19 10.44
C THR A 217 -2.42 1.46 9.14
N PHE A 218 -1.52 0.56 8.71
CA PHE A 218 -0.80 0.68 7.45
C PHE A 218 -1.73 0.68 6.24
N TYR A 219 -2.68 -0.27 6.15
CA TYR A 219 -3.63 -0.33 5.04
C TYR A 219 -4.57 0.88 5.02
N SER A 220 -5.02 1.38 6.17
CA SER A 220 -5.78 2.62 6.27
C SER A 220 -4.99 3.81 5.71
N LEU A 221 -3.72 3.96 6.12
CA LEU A 221 -2.83 5.00 5.60
C LEU A 221 -2.59 4.89 4.09
N CYS A 222 -2.41 3.68 3.57
CA CYS A 222 -2.28 3.43 2.14
C CYS A 222 -3.54 3.85 1.39
N ARG A 223 -4.71 3.44 1.87
CA ARG A 223 -6.01 3.73 1.26
C ARG A 223 -6.30 5.22 1.20
N LYS A 224 -6.08 5.94 2.30
CA LYS A 224 -6.22 7.41 2.38
C LYS A 224 -5.27 8.17 1.46
N ARG A 225 -4.13 7.60 1.13
CA ARG A 225 -3.14 8.21 0.23
C ARG A 225 -3.27 7.74 -1.21
N GLY A 226 -4.19 6.84 -1.50
CA GLY A 226 -4.48 6.35 -2.83
C GLY A 226 -3.53 5.27 -3.33
N PHE A 227 -2.85 4.56 -2.44
CA PHE A 227 -2.09 3.37 -2.81
C PHE A 227 -3.01 2.17 -2.89
N LEU A 228 -2.94 1.47 -4.00
CA LEU A 228 -3.57 0.17 -4.15
C LEU A 228 -2.78 -0.85 -3.32
N THR A 229 -3.47 -1.65 -2.54
CA THR A 229 -2.86 -2.68 -1.69
C THR A 229 -3.48 -4.04 -1.99
N GLY A 230 -2.68 -5.11 -1.90
CA GLY A 230 -3.16 -6.48 -2.07
C GLY A 230 -2.24 -7.36 -2.90
N ASP A 231 -2.57 -8.66 -2.96
CA ASP A 231 -1.86 -9.69 -3.74
C ASP A 231 -2.55 -10.01 -5.07
N LEU A 232 -3.27 -9.03 -5.63
CA LEU A 232 -4.20 -9.20 -6.77
C LEU A 232 -3.51 -9.48 -8.10
N TRP A 233 -2.22 -9.23 -8.20
CA TRP A 233 -1.49 -9.25 -9.46
C TRP A 233 -0.46 -10.36 -9.52
N ILE A 234 -0.17 -10.76 -10.75
CA ILE A 234 0.94 -11.66 -11.05
C ILE A 234 2.21 -11.01 -10.51
N ARG A 235 2.95 -11.73 -9.67
CA ARG A 235 4.25 -11.26 -9.16
C ARG A 235 5.15 -10.91 -10.34
N PRO A 236 5.54 -9.64 -10.53
CA PRO A 236 6.68 -9.34 -11.39
C PRO A 236 7.90 -9.99 -10.76
N GLU A 237 8.73 -10.65 -11.55
CA GLU A 237 9.90 -11.38 -11.04
C GLU A 237 10.91 -10.50 -10.29
N ASN A 238 10.81 -9.17 -10.40
CA ASN A 238 11.75 -8.20 -9.83
C ASN A 238 11.04 -6.97 -9.25
N LEU A 239 10.15 -7.16 -8.28
CA LEU A 239 9.58 -6.03 -7.53
C LEU A 239 10.69 -5.30 -6.75
N PRO A 240 10.79 -3.97 -6.88
CA PRO A 240 11.69 -3.22 -6.03
C PRO A 240 11.24 -3.31 -4.57
N VAL A 241 12.16 -3.67 -3.69
CA VAL A 241 11.93 -3.69 -2.24
C VAL A 241 12.19 -2.30 -1.69
N TYR A 242 11.27 -1.75 -0.92
CA TYR A 242 11.43 -0.40 -0.36
C TYR A 242 12.61 -0.30 0.59
N ARG A 243 12.78 -1.28 1.49
CA ARG A 243 13.89 -1.30 2.46
C ARG A 243 14.66 -2.60 2.35
N GLY A 244 15.96 -2.53 2.08
CA GLY A 244 16.85 -3.70 2.03
C GLY A 244 16.91 -4.45 3.35
N LEU A 245 17.22 -5.74 3.30
CA LEU A 245 17.44 -6.55 4.48
C LEU A 245 18.78 -6.20 5.14
N SER A 246 18.82 -6.31 6.46
CA SER A 246 20.08 -6.28 7.21
C SER A 246 20.90 -7.54 6.87
N GLY A 247 22.03 -7.35 6.17
CA GLY A 247 22.94 -8.45 5.77
C GLY A 247 22.91 -8.81 4.27
N GLU A 248 21.91 -8.38 3.50
CA GLU A 248 21.97 -8.32 2.04
C GLU A 248 22.73 -7.07 1.62
N THR A 249 23.36 -7.09 0.46
CA THR A 249 24.07 -5.91 -0.05
C THR A 249 23.16 -4.69 0.04
N ALA A 250 23.63 -3.61 0.61
CA ALA A 250 22.87 -2.39 0.89
C ALA A 250 22.21 -1.77 -0.38
N GLU A 251 22.41 -2.40 -1.52
CA GLU A 251 22.05 -1.95 -2.87
C GLU A 251 20.72 -2.49 -3.36
N ASP A 252 20.16 -3.55 -2.75
CA ASP A 252 18.96 -4.20 -3.27
C ASP A 252 17.64 -3.48 -2.92
N GLY A 253 17.63 -2.61 -1.91
CA GLY A 253 16.49 -1.79 -1.52
C GLY A 253 16.48 -0.42 -2.17
N LEU A 254 15.31 0.23 -2.20
CA LEU A 254 15.20 1.67 -2.52
C LEU A 254 15.78 2.53 -1.40
N LEU A 255 15.74 2.03 -0.16
CA LEU A 255 16.42 2.56 1.01
C LEU A 255 17.47 1.56 1.48
N SER A 256 18.58 2.08 2.00
CA SER A 256 19.55 1.26 2.76
C SER A 256 18.89 0.54 3.94
N ALA A 257 19.50 -0.53 4.41
CA ALA A 257 18.99 -1.34 5.52
C ALA A 257 18.68 -0.52 6.79
N ASN A 258 19.44 0.57 7.05
CA ASN A 258 19.19 1.48 8.18
C ASN A 258 17.97 2.44 7.93
N GLY A 259 17.37 2.41 6.73
CA GLY A 259 16.20 3.22 6.35
C GLY A 259 16.46 4.72 6.25
N ARG A 260 17.72 5.17 6.24
CA ARG A 260 18.08 6.60 6.26
C ARG A 260 18.55 7.12 4.91
N THR A 261 19.22 6.30 4.12
CA THR A 261 19.87 6.72 2.88
C THR A 261 19.10 6.15 1.68
N LEU A 262 18.80 7.02 0.72
CA LEU A 262 18.28 6.61 -0.58
C LEU A 262 19.40 5.95 -1.38
N THR A 263 19.12 4.83 -2.03
CA THR A 263 20.07 4.11 -2.88
C THR A 263 20.02 4.66 -4.32
N GLU A 264 20.98 4.28 -5.15
CA GLU A 264 20.93 4.61 -6.58
C GLU A 264 19.73 4.00 -7.27
N ARG A 265 19.26 2.82 -6.80
CA ARG A 265 18.06 2.16 -7.27
C ARG A 265 16.79 3.00 -7.03
N TYR A 266 16.73 3.78 -5.94
CA TYR A 266 15.65 4.76 -5.74
C TYR A 266 15.61 5.78 -6.88
N TYR A 267 16.74 6.36 -7.25
CA TYR A 267 16.82 7.39 -8.29
C TYR A 267 16.55 6.82 -9.69
N TYR A 268 16.93 5.55 -9.94
CA TYR A 268 16.52 4.84 -11.15
C TYR A 268 15.00 4.75 -11.28
N TYR A 269 14.31 4.26 -10.23
CA TYR A 269 12.85 4.17 -10.24
C TYR A 269 12.19 5.54 -10.20
N GLN A 270 12.77 6.54 -9.55
CA GLN A 270 12.27 7.91 -9.59
C GLN A 270 12.31 8.47 -11.02
N ALA A 271 13.41 8.28 -11.74
CA ALA A 271 13.50 8.67 -13.14
C ALA A 271 12.52 7.90 -14.04
N LYS A 272 12.17 6.64 -13.67
CA LYS A 272 11.25 5.80 -14.44
C LYS A 272 9.79 6.09 -14.17
N TRP A 273 9.41 6.48 -12.95
CA TRP A 273 8.02 6.53 -12.49
C TRP A 273 7.51 7.91 -12.11
N SER A 274 8.39 8.80 -11.66
CA SER A 274 7.99 10.13 -11.20
C SER A 274 7.73 11.07 -12.37
N SER A 275 6.79 12.00 -12.17
CA SER A 275 6.59 13.15 -13.05
C SER A 275 7.48 14.33 -12.69
N GLU A 276 8.08 14.33 -11.50
CA GLU A 276 9.04 15.36 -11.08
C GLU A 276 10.34 15.22 -11.88
N PRO A 277 10.98 16.31 -12.29
CA PRO A 277 12.25 16.27 -13.01
C PRO A 277 13.36 15.57 -12.19
N VAL A 278 14.06 14.63 -12.81
CA VAL A 278 15.15 13.85 -12.19
C VAL A 278 16.42 13.96 -13.01
N LEU A 279 17.54 14.15 -12.32
CA LEU A 279 18.90 14.07 -12.87
C LEU A 279 19.81 13.54 -11.78
N TYR A 280 20.29 12.30 -11.91
CA TYR A 280 21.10 11.63 -10.91
C TYR A 280 22.23 10.82 -11.52
N PRO A 281 23.51 11.11 -11.20
CA PRO A 281 24.64 10.31 -11.64
C PRO A 281 24.78 9.06 -10.77
N ALA A 282 24.73 7.90 -11.40
CA ALA A 282 24.89 6.62 -10.74
C ALA A 282 26.40 6.33 -10.54
N LEU A 283 26.94 6.73 -9.40
CA LEU A 283 28.38 6.66 -9.12
C LEU A 283 28.90 5.22 -9.05
N SER A 284 28.05 4.23 -8.75
CA SER A 284 28.44 2.81 -8.83
C SER A 284 28.81 2.37 -10.23
N THR A 285 28.31 3.07 -11.26
CA THR A 285 28.61 2.79 -12.66
C THR A 285 29.87 3.50 -13.16
N LEU A 286 30.44 4.37 -12.33
CA LEU A 286 31.65 5.11 -12.67
C LEU A 286 32.86 4.17 -12.55
N HIS A 287 33.36 3.71 -13.66
CA HIS A 287 34.53 2.82 -13.69
C HIS A 287 35.45 3.10 -14.86
N ARG A 288 36.74 2.78 -14.64
CA ARG A 288 37.77 2.89 -15.68
C ARG A 288 37.70 1.67 -16.60
N GLN A 289 37.57 1.93 -17.88
CA GLN A 289 37.64 0.92 -18.95
C GLN A 289 39.08 0.46 -19.25
N LYS A 290 39.22 -0.63 -19.98
CA LYS A 290 40.55 -1.19 -20.36
C LYS A 290 41.40 -0.22 -21.20
N ASN A 291 40.75 0.67 -21.95
CA ASN A 291 41.40 1.69 -22.78
C ASN A 291 41.86 2.93 -21.96
N GLY A 292 41.62 2.95 -20.62
CA GLY A 292 41.96 4.06 -19.74
C GLY A 292 40.91 5.16 -19.65
N LEU A 293 39.86 5.09 -20.48
CA LEU A 293 38.72 5.99 -20.45
C LEU A 293 37.72 5.57 -19.33
N VAL A 294 36.72 6.40 -19.07
CA VAL A 294 35.73 6.18 -17.99
C VAL A 294 34.33 6.11 -18.58
N SER A 295 33.49 5.31 -18.00
CA SER A 295 32.04 5.30 -18.25
C SER A 295 31.25 5.79 -17.01
N LEU A 296 30.09 6.41 -17.26
CA LEU A 296 29.17 6.88 -16.25
C LEU A 296 27.74 6.76 -16.76
N THR A 297 26.83 6.20 -15.95
CA THR A 297 25.40 6.23 -16.21
C THR A 297 24.76 7.37 -15.43
N ILE A 298 23.83 8.08 -16.07
CA ILE A 298 23.02 9.14 -15.46
C ILE A 298 21.56 8.76 -15.60
N TYR A 299 20.82 8.72 -14.47
CA TYR A 299 19.39 8.49 -14.47
C TYR A 299 18.64 9.80 -14.65
N SER A 300 17.72 9.84 -15.61
CA SER A 300 16.89 11.03 -15.85
C SER A 300 15.58 10.67 -16.56
N ASN A 301 14.52 11.43 -16.26
CA ASN A 301 13.25 11.40 -17.00
C ASN A 301 13.14 12.54 -18.01
N GLN A 302 14.24 13.26 -18.25
CA GLN A 302 14.28 14.34 -19.21
C GLN A 302 14.57 13.81 -20.61
N LYS A 303 14.13 14.53 -21.65
CA LYS A 303 14.29 14.11 -23.05
C LYS A 303 15.76 14.10 -23.51
N LYS A 304 16.62 14.86 -22.84
CA LYS A 304 18.02 15.03 -23.21
C LYS A 304 18.86 15.26 -21.97
N VAL A 305 20.02 14.61 -21.91
CA VAL A 305 21.07 14.86 -20.93
C VAL A 305 22.35 15.31 -21.64
N VAL A 306 22.98 16.34 -21.13
CA VAL A 306 24.26 16.88 -21.63
C VAL A 306 25.32 16.63 -20.57
N LEU A 307 26.48 16.10 -20.96
CA LEU A 307 27.61 15.89 -20.07
C LEU A 307 28.76 16.84 -20.46
N TYR A 308 29.34 17.46 -19.46
CA TYR A 308 30.56 18.30 -19.58
C TYR A 308 31.69 17.64 -18.81
N VAL A 309 32.89 17.70 -19.38
CA VAL A 309 34.14 17.22 -18.78
C VAL A 309 35.08 18.39 -18.67
N GLU A 310 35.59 18.69 -17.46
CA GLU A 310 36.45 19.85 -17.17
C GLU A 310 35.86 21.17 -17.71
N GLY A 311 34.55 21.33 -17.63
CA GLY A 311 33.83 22.53 -18.12
C GLY A 311 33.59 22.58 -19.62
N VAL A 312 34.04 21.60 -20.38
CA VAL A 312 33.87 21.52 -21.83
C VAL A 312 32.77 20.53 -22.18
N LEU A 313 31.88 20.89 -23.10
CA LEU A 313 30.85 19.98 -23.61
C LEU A 313 31.53 18.71 -24.16
N PHE A 314 31.19 17.57 -23.53
CA PHE A 314 31.69 16.27 -23.98
C PHE A 314 30.71 15.62 -24.96
N LEU A 315 29.50 15.35 -24.51
CA LEU A 315 28.48 14.65 -25.29
C LEU A 315 27.08 14.99 -24.79
N PHE A 316 26.09 14.86 -25.66
CA PHE A 316 24.70 14.81 -25.25
C PHE A 316 24.06 13.52 -25.74
N GLN A 317 23.07 13.03 -24.96
CA GLN A 317 22.25 11.91 -25.34
C GLN A 317 20.78 12.27 -25.27
N SER A 318 19.97 11.65 -26.13
CA SER A 318 18.51 11.74 -26.11
C SER A 318 17.91 10.49 -25.53
N ALA A 319 16.81 10.64 -24.77
CA ALA A 319 16.13 9.53 -24.12
C ALA A 319 15.70 8.46 -25.14
N ALA A 320 16.00 7.21 -24.86
CA ALA A 320 15.32 6.09 -25.47
C ALA A 320 13.90 5.97 -24.88
N SER A 321 12.96 5.46 -25.67
CA SER A 321 11.57 5.36 -25.21
C SER A 321 11.43 4.47 -23.96
N GLY A 322 11.08 5.06 -22.83
CA GLY A 322 10.79 4.35 -21.59
C GLY A 322 12.01 3.94 -20.74
N ASP A 323 13.22 4.26 -21.19
CA ASP A 323 14.46 3.98 -20.45
C ASP A 323 14.96 5.25 -19.77
N PRO A 324 15.16 5.26 -18.43
CA PRO A 324 15.69 6.39 -17.70
C PRO A 324 17.22 6.47 -17.71
N GLU A 325 17.92 5.57 -18.37
CA GLU A 325 19.39 5.45 -18.36
C GLU A 325 20.03 6.20 -19.53
N PHE A 326 20.96 7.09 -19.21
CA PHE A 326 21.82 7.77 -20.17
C PHE A 326 23.27 7.33 -19.92
N ILE A 327 23.80 6.45 -20.79
CA ILE A 327 25.12 5.84 -20.61
C ILE A 327 26.16 6.63 -21.41
N PHE A 328 27.06 7.29 -20.71
CA PHE A 328 28.18 8.00 -21.30
C PHE A 328 29.44 7.13 -21.21
N GLU A 329 29.94 6.75 -22.36
CA GLU A 329 31.16 5.95 -22.50
C GLU A 329 32.31 6.84 -22.99
N ASP A 330 33.53 6.31 -22.91
CA ASP A 330 34.75 6.92 -23.44
C ASP A 330 35.04 8.35 -22.91
N ILE A 331 34.64 8.64 -21.66
CA ILE A 331 34.94 9.91 -21.01
C ILE A 331 36.44 10.03 -20.79
N PRO A 332 37.12 11.10 -21.33
CA PRO A 332 38.55 11.25 -21.17
C PRO A 332 38.94 11.67 -19.75
N VAL A 333 40.00 11.07 -19.24
CA VAL A 333 40.57 11.38 -17.93
C VAL A 333 42.03 11.78 -18.07
N ALA A 334 42.29 13.07 -18.12
CA ALA A 334 43.66 13.58 -18.23
C ALA A 334 44.40 13.50 -16.86
N LYS A 335 43.71 13.80 -15.78
CA LYS A 335 44.23 13.80 -14.41
C LYS A 335 43.08 13.65 -13.39
N LEU A 336 43.39 13.37 -12.13
CA LEU A 336 42.49 13.47 -10.99
C LEU A 336 42.86 14.71 -10.16
N PRO A 337 41.88 15.39 -9.51
CA PRO A 337 40.44 15.12 -9.60
C PRO A 337 39.88 15.41 -10.99
N LEU A 338 38.89 14.62 -11.43
CA LEU A 338 38.12 14.81 -12.65
C LEU A 338 36.85 15.57 -12.32
N HIS A 339 36.57 16.67 -13.02
CA HIS A 339 35.35 17.45 -12.84
C HIS A 339 34.33 17.13 -13.94
N LEU A 340 33.18 16.64 -13.53
CA LEU A 340 32.05 16.34 -14.42
C LEU A 340 30.88 17.24 -14.08
N ALA A 341 30.14 17.69 -15.06
CA ALA A 341 28.85 18.34 -14.86
C ALA A 341 27.83 17.76 -15.83
N ALA A 342 26.59 17.60 -15.39
CA ALA A 342 25.49 17.15 -16.23
C ALA A 342 24.32 18.11 -16.15
N GLU A 343 23.63 18.31 -17.28
CA GLU A 343 22.46 19.16 -17.40
C GLU A 343 21.32 18.40 -18.10
N ALA A 344 20.08 18.59 -17.60
CA ALA A 344 18.88 18.03 -18.20
C ALA A 344 17.67 18.93 -17.92
N GLY A 345 17.07 19.53 -18.93
CA GLY A 345 16.03 20.54 -18.76
C GLY A 345 16.54 21.75 -17.97
N ASN A 346 15.96 21.99 -16.80
CA ASN A 346 16.36 23.05 -15.85
C ASN A 346 17.22 22.50 -14.69
N LEU A 347 17.58 21.22 -14.72
CA LEU A 347 18.42 20.61 -13.70
C LEU A 347 19.89 20.66 -14.11
N SER A 348 20.76 20.87 -13.11
CA SER A 348 22.22 20.80 -13.26
C SER A 348 22.83 20.14 -12.03
N ILE A 349 23.85 19.31 -12.25
CA ILE A 349 24.62 18.67 -11.18
C ILE A 349 26.11 18.68 -11.54
N SER A 350 26.96 18.87 -10.53
CA SER A 350 28.42 18.82 -10.67
C SER A 350 29.01 17.76 -9.75
N LEU A 351 30.02 17.05 -10.26
CA LEU A 351 30.72 15.98 -9.59
C LEU A 351 32.22 16.23 -9.60
N THR A 352 32.88 15.92 -8.51
CA THR A 352 34.35 15.89 -8.45
C THR A 352 34.78 14.46 -8.10
N VAL A 353 35.38 13.80 -9.08
CA VAL A 353 35.84 12.41 -8.93
C VAL A 353 37.30 12.43 -8.52
N THR A 354 37.59 12.01 -7.29
CA THR A 354 38.96 12.00 -6.73
C THR A 354 39.64 10.64 -6.86
N LYS A 355 38.85 9.59 -7.14
CA LYS A 355 39.34 8.19 -7.28
C LYS A 355 38.47 7.46 -8.31
N LEU A 356 39.09 6.59 -9.11
CA LEU A 356 38.44 5.74 -10.13
C LEU A 356 38.80 4.28 -9.90
#